data_81754688c75567e6782af94b3da97305
#
_entry.id   81754688c75567e6782af94b3da97305
#
_cell.length_a   1.000
_cell.length_b   1.000
_cell.length_c   1.000
_cell.angle_alpha   90.00
_cell.angle_beta   90.00
_cell.angle_gamma   90.00
#
_symmetry.space_group_name_H-M   'P 1'
#
loop_
_entity.id
_entity.type
_entity.pdbx_description
1 polymer ?
#
loop_
_entity_poly.entity_id
_entity_poly.type
_entity_poly.pdbx_seq_one_letter_code
_entity_poly.pdbx_strand_id
1 'polypeptide(L)'
;MQARAYMRLNFTIAGAMALALTLAAIFVTTLSLGAGAVPALAAPAPAAEPQSGEESIAALMQGQPYDGPAVATPRGLDGKPDFTGVWRPVREKGKPGGNLGKDYPGFRLPYTEAGKRALLYSQNHTVDPEALCILGGIPRHNGSGLPFEVLHTPERIGFAYNYTTSRRIPIGKGLKVDPDAPRRYFGSAVAHWEGDTLVIATSKLFDSSHDSVWLDENGDPTSNETSVIERWTRPDFHHFRLEMTVTDPKYFSEPVKYVRVWAAAPEGRGQAEYACNEANLAIGNIGPGAGVIGPDGSRGYGKPAPLPAQPPGPEAYGL
;
A
#
# COMPACT_ATOMS: atom_id res chain seq x y z
N MET A 1 -42.48 27.38 -16.40
CA MET A 1 -42.61 28.76 -15.90
C MET A 1 -42.34 28.76 -14.41
N GLN A 2 -41.18 29.15 -13.98
CA GLN A 2 -40.86 29.92 -12.76
C GLN A 2 -39.33 30.02 -12.65
N ALA A 3 -38.85 31.21 -12.96
CA ALA A 3 -37.44 31.59 -12.77
C ALA A 3 -37.17 31.88 -11.30
N ARG A 4 -36.03 31.43 -10.76
CA ARG A 4 -35.51 31.91 -9.46
C ARG A 4 -34.27 32.77 -9.73
N ALA A 5 -34.38 34.01 -9.26
CA ALA A 5 -33.36 35.04 -9.35
C ALA A 5 -32.17 34.74 -8.41
N TYR A 6 -30.96 34.94 -8.93
CA TYR A 6 -29.74 35.01 -8.15
C TYR A 6 -29.50 36.47 -7.70
N MET A 7 -29.47 36.66 -6.39
CA MET A 7 -29.16 37.94 -5.77
C MET A 7 -27.64 38.08 -5.64
N ARG A 8 -27.05 39.01 -6.33
CA ARG A 8 -25.64 39.39 -6.19
C ARG A 8 -25.50 40.39 -5.04
N LEU A 9 -24.63 40.09 -4.08
CA LEU A 9 -24.22 40.99 -3.03
C LEU A 9 -22.87 41.62 -3.41
N ASN A 10 -22.87 42.89 -3.76
CA ASN A 10 -21.65 43.69 -3.94
C ASN A 10 -21.28 44.29 -2.57
N PHE A 11 -20.05 44.04 -2.11
CA PHE A 11 -19.46 44.83 -1.01
C PHE A 11 -18.41 45.75 -1.58
N THR A 12 -18.67 47.04 -1.45
CA THR A 12 -17.76 48.14 -1.71
C THR A 12 -17.02 48.48 -0.43
N ILE A 13 -15.68 48.48 -0.47
CA ILE A 13 -14.83 49.02 0.60
C ILE A 13 -14.30 50.36 0.15
N ALA A 14 -14.60 51.38 0.89
CA ALA A 14 -13.97 52.71 0.74
C ALA A 14 -13.76 53.34 2.13
N GLY A 15 -12.56 53.86 2.33
CA GLY A 15 -12.21 54.92 3.25
C GLY A 15 -11.74 54.48 4.64
N ALA A 16 -10.77 55.03 5.29
CA ALA A 16 -9.88 56.14 5.06
C ALA A 16 -8.78 56.08 6.15
N MET A 17 -7.67 56.69 5.84
CA MET A 17 -6.51 56.96 6.71
C MET A 17 -6.85 57.83 7.92
N ALA A 18 -6.18 57.61 9.06
CA ALA A 18 -5.68 58.69 9.91
C ALA A 18 -4.60 58.22 10.89
N LEU A 19 -3.54 58.87 10.82
CA LEU A 19 -2.31 59.11 11.53
C LEU A 19 -2.48 59.45 13.01
N ALA A 20 -1.67 58.89 13.92
CA ALA A 20 -1.22 59.54 15.14
C ALA A 20 0.07 58.88 15.69
N LEU A 21 1.16 59.64 15.58
CA LEU A 21 2.41 59.44 16.35
C LEU A 21 2.21 59.96 17.77
N THR A 22 2.57 59.15 18.80
CA THR A 22 2.91 59.69 20.13
C THR A 22 4.16 58.95 20.65
N LEU A 23 5.24 59.76 20.78
CA LEU A 23 6.45 59.43 21.51
C LEU A 23 6.13 59.29 23.01
N ALA A 24 6.56 58.22 23.64
CA ALA A 24 6.75 58.15 25.09
C ALA A 24 8.10 57.53 25.38
N ALA A 25 9.03 58.35 25.82
CA ALA A 25 10.30 57.90 26.40
C ALA A 25 10.04 57.37 27.82
N ILE A 26 10.44 56.12 28.07
CA ILE A 26 10.45 55.55 29.41
C ILE A 26 11.86 55.03 29.74
N PHE A 27 12.34 55.45 30.87
CA PHE A 27 13.61 55.20 31.57
C PHE A 27 14.02 53.71 31.56
N VAL A 28 15.26 53.46 31.17
CA VAL A 28 15.94 52.18 31.34
C VAL A 28 16.55 52.15 32.75
N THR A 29 15.96 51.36 33.63
CA THR A 29 16.64 50.90 34.84
C THR A 29 17.30 49.57 34.57
N THR A 30 18.61 49.54 34.54
CA THR A 30 19.42 48.30 34.41
C THR A 30 19.31 47.48 35.69
N LEU A 31 18.61 46.35 35.61
CA LEU A 31 18.72 45.31 36.64
C LEU A 31 19.57 44.18 36.06
N SER A 32 20.78 44.07 36.55
CA SER A 32 21.72 42.98 36.24
C SER A 32 21.25 41.71 36.95
N LEU A 33 20.52 40.85 36.23
CA LEU A 33 20.27 39.47 36.63
C LEU A 33 21.25 38.55 35.91
N GLY A 34 21.89 37.69 36.69
CA GLY A 34 22.97 36.81 36.25
C GLY A 34 22.60 35.94 35.03
N ALA A 35 23.52 35.87 34.11
CA ALA A 35 23.42 35.01 32.94
C ALA A 35 23.50 33.52 33.36
N GLY A 36 22.34 32.91 33.57
CA GLY A 36 22.23 31.45 33.51
C GLY A 36 22.36 31.02 32.07
N ALA A 37 23.40 30.27 31.76
CA ALA A 37 23.58 29.71 30.42
C ALA A 37 22.38 28.79 30.08
N VAL A 38 21.52 29.24 29.16
CA VAL A 38 20.53 28.40 28.54
C VAL A 38 21.31 27.41 27.67
N PRO A 39 21.14 26.08 27.84
CA PRO A 39 21.75 25.14 26.91
C PRO A 39 21.25 25.42 25.50
N ALA A 40 22.18 25.74 24.60
CA ALA A 40 21.86 25.89 23.18
C ALA A 40 21.23 24.57 22.71
N LEU A 41 19.97 24.63 22.26
CA LEU A 41 19.38 23.54 21.49
C LEU A 41 20.32 23.27 20.32
N ALA A 42 20.87 22.07 20.28
CA ALA A 42 21.70 21.64 19.16
C ALA A 42 20.90 21.87 17.87
N ALA A 43 21.50 22.59 16.93
CA ALA A 43 20.92 22.75 15.61
C ALA A 43 20.62 21.36 15.03
N PRO A 44 19.47 21.15 14.39
CA PRO A 44 19.18 19.89 13.71
C PRO A 44 20.32 19.60 12.73
N ALA A 45 20.78 18.35 12.72
CA ALA A 45 21.80 17.92 11.77
C ALA A 45 21.36 18.28 10.34
N PRO A 46 22.29 18.74 9.48
CA PRO A 46 21.95 19.08 8.11
C PRO A 46 21.26 17.89 7.45
N ALA A 47 20.12 18.12 6.83
CA ALA A 47 19.42 17.09 6.06
C ALA A 47 20.41 16.54 5.02
N ALA A 48 20.53 15.20 4.96
CA ALA A 48 21.37 14.56 3.95
C ALA A 48 20.98 15.06 2.57
N GLU A 49 21.97 15.47 1.76
CA GLU A 49 21.73 15.89 0.38
C GLU A 49 20.98 14.81 -0.38
N PRO A 50 19.99 15.15 -1.24
CA PRO A 50 19.29 14.16 -2.03
C PRO A 50 20.28 13.49 -2.97
N GLN A 51 20.38 12.16 -2.85
CA GLN A 51 21.07 11.30 -3.81
C GLN A 51 20.42 11.44 -5.20
N SER A 52 21.12 11.02 -6.28
CA SER A 52 20.60 11.11 -7.65
C SER A 52 19.16 10.55 -7.74
N GLY A 53 18.32 11.10 -8.61
CA GLY A 53 16.88 10.83 -8.60
C GLY A 53 16.51 9.33 -8.65
N GLU A 54 17.27 8.49 -9.35
CA GLU A 54 17.06 7.03 -9.41
C GLU A 54 17.38 6.32 -8.09
N GLU A 55 18.48 6.65 -7.43
CA GLU A 55 18.82 6.09 -6.12
C GLU A 55 17.79 6.50 -5.05
N SER A 56 17.28 7.73 -5.13
CA SER A 56 16.28 8.21 -4.17
C SER A 56 14.95 7.46 -4.30
N ILE A 57 14.49 7.15 -5.50
CA ILE A 57 13.25 6.38 -5.73
C ILE A 57 13.41 4.95 -5.21
N ALA A 58 14.50 4.26 -5.55
CA ALA A 58 14.77 2.91 -5.05
C ALA A 58 14.82 2.87 -3.51
N ALA A 59 15.45 3.86 -2.88
CA ALA A 59 15.53 3.98 -1.43
C ALA A 59 14.17 4.30 -0.79
N LEU A 60 13.28 5.01 -1.50
CA LEU A 60 11.92 5.29 -1.05
C LEU A 60 11.01 4.06 -1.15
N MET A 61 11.29 3.16 -2.10
CA MET A 61 10.47 1.98 -2.38
C MET A 61 10.87 0.75 -1.56
N GLN A 62 12.04 0.74 -0.91
CA GLN A 62 12.53 -0.40 -0.14
C GLN A 62 12.92 -0.01 1.27
N GLY A 63 12.51 -0.84 2.24
CA GLY A 63 12.98 -0.79 3.62
C GLY A 63 14.33 -1.46 3.73
N GLN A 64 15.19 -0.89 4.58
CA GLN A 64 16.40 -1.57 4.99
C GLN A 64 16.08 -2.47 6.18
N PRO A 65 16.56 -3.71 6.22
CA PRO A 65 16.47 -4.52 7.42
C PRO A 65 17.11 -3.76 8.60
N TYR A 66 16.41 -3.71 9.71
CA TYR A 66 16.95 -3.17 10.93
C TYR A 66 17.47 -4.33 11.79
N ASP A 67 18.75 -4.31 12.11
CA ASP A 67 19.45 -5.33 12.89
C ASP A 67 20.03 -4.78 14.24
N GLY A 68 19.63 -3.55 14.56
CA GLY A 68 20.00 -2.91 15.83
C GLY A 68 19.19 -3.42 17.03
N PRO A 69 19.43 -2.85 18.23
CA PRO A 69 18.69 -3.22 19.43
C PRO A 69 17.18 -3.04 19.27
N ALA A 70 16.40 -4.00 19.74
CA ALA A 70 14.95 -3.90 19.70
C ALA A 70 14.47 -2.70 20.55
N VAL A 71 13.63 -1.85 19.94
CA VAL A 71 12.95 -0.74 20.60
C VAL A 71 11.49 -1.12 20.80
N ALA A 72 10.96 -0.87 21.98
CA ALA A 72 9.60 -1.26 22.33
C ALA A 72 8.57 -0.67 21.35
N THR A 73 7.57 -1.46 21.01
CA THR A 73 6.43 -1.02 20.18
C THR A 73 5.69 0.11 20.87
N PRO A 74 5.46 1.26 20.20
CA PRO A 74 4.62 2.32 20.75
C PRO A 74 3.19 1.83 20.90
N ARG A 75 2.47 2.41 21.86
CA ARG A 75 1.08 2.07 22.16
C ARG A 75 0.16 3.26 21.88
N GLY A 76 -0.98 2.98 21.28
CA GLY A 76 -2.07 3.93 21.12
C GLY A 76 -2.81 4.23 22.43
N LEU A 77 -3.78 5.13 22.35
CA LEU A 77 -4.60 5.53 23.51
C LEU A 77 -5.43 4.38 24.12
N ASP A 78 -5.72 3.36 23.32
CA ASP A 78 -6.43 2.13 23.72
C ASP A 78 -5.48 1.05 24.29
N GLY A 79 -4.20 1.35 24.45
CA GLY A 79 -3.16 0.42 24.90
C GLY A 79 -2.76 -0.64 23.88
N LYS A 80 -3.33 -0.63 22.67
CA LYS A 80 -2.95 -1.52 21.58
C LYS A 80 -1.67 -1.02 20.87
N PRO A 81 -0.95 -1.90 20.16
CA PRO A 81 0.18 -1.44 19.35
C PRO A 81 -0.25 -0.33 18.40
N ASP A 82 0.47 0.77 18.40
CA ASP A 82 0.27 1.83 17.42
C ASP A 82 0.95 1.45 16.10
N PHE A 83 0.17 1.30 15.03
CA PHE A 83 0.64 0.95 13.70
C PHE A 83 0.93 2.16 12.81
N THR A 84 0.66 3.37 13.31
CA THR A 84 0.87 4.62 12.57
C THR A 84 2.33 4.74 12.13
N GLY A 85 2.51 5.17 10.88
CA GLY A 85 3.82 5.42 10.30
C GLY A 85 3.91 5.04 8.83
N VAL A 86 5.05 5.38 8.22
CA VAL A 86 5.39 5.00 6.85
C VAL A 86 6.23 3.72 6.89
N TRP A 87 5.79 2.73 6.13
CA TRP A 87 6.34 1.39 6.13
C TRP A 87 6.86 1.03 4.75
N ARG A 88 8.12 0.58 4.68
CA ARG A 88 8.78 0.18 3.44
C ARG A 88 9.05 -1.31 3.44
N PRO A 89 8.76 -2.04 2.34
CA PRO A 89 8.91 -3.48 2.30
C PRO A 89 10.38 -3.89 2.44
N VAL A 90 10.64 -4.85 3.30
CA VAL A 90 11.94 -5.53 3.38
C VAL A 90 11.93 -6.67 2.38
N ARG A 91 12.74 -6.57 1.34
CA ARG A 91 12.82 -7.58 0.28
C ARG A 91 13.91 -8.61 0.57
N GLU A 92 13.57 -9.87 0.42
CA GLU A 92 14.53 -10.95 0.51
C GLU A 92 15.37 -11.03 -0.75
N LYS A 93 16.71 -11.08 -0.60
CA LYS A 93 17.62 -11.22 -1.73
C LYS A 93 17.33 -12.50 -2.50
N GLY A 94 17.22 -12.40 -3.84
CA GLY A 94 16.98 -13.54 -4.72
C GLY A 94 15.53 -14.05 -4.72
N LYS A 95 14.60 -13.36 -4.03
CA LYS A 95 13.18 -13.68 -4.10
C LYS A 95 12.39 -12.50 -4.69
N PRO A 96 11.69 -12.67 -5.81
CA PRO A 96 10.91 -11.61 -6.42
C PRO A 96 9.76 -11.17 -5.51
N GLY A 97 9.60 -9.86 -5.33
CA GLY A 97 8.56 -9.32 -4.45
C GLY A 97 7.14 -9.66 -4.90
N GLY A 98 6.91 -9.62 -6.20
CA GLY A 98 5.58 -9.71 -6.79
C GLY A 98 5.06 -11.11 -7.07
N ASN A 99 5.80 -12.18 -6.79
CA ASN A 99 5.35 -13.55 -6.98
C ASN A 99 5.05 -14.20 -5.62
N LEU A 100 3.80 -14.50 -5.32
CA LEU A 100 3.40 -15.15 -4.08
C LEU A 100 3.92 -16.61 -4.01
N GLY A 101 4.13 -17.23 -5.17
CA GLY A 101 4.73 -18.56 -5.27
C GLY A 101 6.15 -18.65 -4.71
N LYS A 102 6.85 -17.52 -4.51
CA LYS A 102 8.23 -17.49 -3.98
C LYS A 102 8.42 -18.21 -2.64
N ASP A 103 7.35 -18.33 -1.87
CA ASP A 103 7.35 -19.01 -0.56
C ASP A 103 7.00 -20.51 -0.68
N TYR A 104 6.80 -20.99 -1.92
CA TYR A 104 6.39 -22.37 -2.23
C TYR A 104 7.44 -23.10 -3.06
N PRO A 105 7.53 -24.43 -2.92
CA PRO A 105 8.42 -25.24 -3.74
C PRO A 105 8.19 -25.04 -5.24
N GLY A 106 9.25 -24.83 -6.00
CA GLY A 106 9.19 -24.63 -7.45
C GLY A 106 8.46 -23.36 -7.87
N PHE A 107 8.28 -22.39 -6.97
CA PHE A 107 7.53 -21.14 -7.23
C PHE A 107 6.07 -21.37 -7.64
N ARG A 108 5.45 -22.43 -7.17
CA ARG A 108 4.09 -22.81 -7.56
C ARG A 108 3.15 -22.81 -6.36
N LEU A 109 2.05 -22.11 -6.48
CA LEU A 109 0.97 -22.16 -5.54
C LEU A 109 0.23 -23.52 -5.63
N PRO A 110 -0.56 -23.90 -4.62
CA PRO A 110 -1.28 -25.17 -4.59
C PRO A 110 -2.55 -25.13 -5.49
N TYR A 111 -2.36 -25.07 -6.80
CA TYR A 111 -3.47 -24.95 -7.75
C TYR A 111 -4.35 -26.17 -7.84
N THR A 112 -5.66 -25.94 -8.00
CA THR A 112 -6.56 -26.90 -8.64
C THR A 112 -6.29 -26.96 -10.15
N GLU A 113 -6.89 -27.92 -10.86
CA GLU A 113 -6.83 -27.94 -12.32
C GLU A 113 -7.45 -26.69 -12.96
N ALA A 114 -8.51 -26.13 -12.35
CA ALA A 114 -9.08 -24.85 -12.78
C ALA A 114 -8.11 -23.70 -12.56
N GLY A 115 -7.38 -23.69 -11.43
CA GLY A 115 -6.36 -22.69 -11.11
C GLY A 115 -5.20 -22.70 -12.09
N LYS A 116 -4.67 -23.87 -12.46
CA LYS A 116 -3.62 -24.01 -13.47
C LYS A 116 -4.04 -23.43 -14.82
N ARG A 117 -5.24 -23.78 -15.29
CA ARG A 117 -5.77 -23.24 -16.55
C ARG A 117 -5.93 -21.73 -16.50
N ALA A 118 -6.46 -21.20 -15.38
CA ALA A 118 -6.66 -19.77 -15.20
C ALA A 118 -5.34 -19.01 -15.17
N LEU A 119 -4.31 -19.53 -14.48
CA LEU A 119 -2.96 -18.95 -14.48
C LEU A 119 -2.41 -18.87 -15.90
N LEU A 120 -2.40 -19.98 -16.63
CA LEU A 120 -1.88 -20.01 -17.99
C LEU A 120 -2.65 -19.09 -18.92
N TYR A 121 -3.96 -18.99 -18.75
CA TYR A 121 -4.76 -18.02 -19.50
C TYR A 121 -4.35 -16.58 -19.17
N SER A 122 -4.22 -16.23 -17.90
CA SER A 122 -3.77 -14.89 -17.48
C SER A 122 -2.42 -14.55 -18.09
N GLN A 123 -1.44 -15.45 -17.99
CA GLN A 123 -0.09 -15.23 -18.48
C GLN A 123 0.00 -15.10 -20.00
N ASN A 124 -0.85 -15.78 -20.76
CA ASN A 124 -0.76 -15.81 -22.22
C ASN A 124 -1.77 -14.91 -22.94
N HIS A 125 -2.87 -14.53 -22.29
CA HIS A 125 -3.98 -13.86 -22.97
C HIS A 125 -4.45 -12.58 -22.28
N THR A 126 -3.93 -12.26 -21.11
CA THR A 126 -4.29 -11.02 -20.42
C THR A 126 -3.04 -10.17 -20.13
N VAL A 127 -3.27 -8.92 -19.82
CA VAL A 127 -2.23 -7.97 -19.44
C VAL A 127 -2.33 -7.76 -17.95
N ASP A 128 -1.20 -7.55 -17.28
CA ASP A 128 -1.17 -7.17 -15.89
C ASP A 128 -2.02 -5.90 -15.67
N PRO A 129 -3.10 -5.96 -14.89
CA PRO A 129 -3.98 -4.82 -14.69
C PRO A 129 -3.27 -3.61 -14.07
N GLU A 130 -2.31 -3.81 -13.17
CA GLU A 130 -1.55 -2.69 -12.60
C GLU A 130 -0.63 -2.02 -13.62
N ALA A 131 -0.16 -2.76 -14.64
CA ALA A 131 0.55 -2.17 -15.77
C ALA A 131 -0.34 -1.24 -16.61
N LEU A 132 -1.65 -1.41 -16.53
CA LEU A 132 -2.66 -0.53 -17.14
C LEU A 132 -3.24 0.49 -16.15
N CYS A 133 -2.63 0.65 -14.99
CA CYS A 133 -3.10 1.51 -13.90
C CYS A 133 -4.47 1.12 -13.32
N ILE A 134 -4.88 -0.13 -13.50
CA ILE A 134 -6.04 -0.71 -12.83
C ILE A 134 -5.59 -1.21 -11.44
N LEU A 135 -6.38 -0.95 -10.42
CA LEU A 135 -6.03 -1.34 -9.05
C LEU A 135 -5.91 -2.86 -8.90
N GLY A 136 -4.78 -3.34 -8.40
CA GLY A 136 -4.56 -4.76 -8.12
C GLY A 136 -5.34 -5.28 -6.90
N GLY A 137 -5.74 -4.40 -6.01
CA GLY A 137 -6.52 -4.75 -4.83
C GLY A 137 -5.77 -5.59 -3.79
N ILE A 138 -6.53 -6.25 -2.92
CA ILE A 138 -6.02 -7.21 -1.95
C ILE A 138 -6.32 -8.62 -2.49
N PRO A 139 -5.37 -9.56 -2.40
CA PRO A 139 -4.13 -9.55 -1.60
C PRO A 139 -2.91 -8.95 -2.31
N ARG A 140 -2.99 -8.59 -3.58
CA ARG A 140 -1.85 -8.20 -4.40
C ARG A 140 -1.03 -7.06 -3.80
N HIS A 141 -1.65 -5.93 -3.41
CA HIS A 141 -0.94 -4.78 -2.85
C HIS A 141 -0.08 -5.15 -1.63
N ASN A 142 -0.60 -5.99 -0.74
CA ASN A 142 0.17 -6.44 0.44
C ASN A 142 1.11 -7.61 0.11
N GLY A 143 0.77 -8.43 -0.87
CA GLY A 143 1.58 -9.57 -1.32
C GLY A 143 2.85 -9.16 -2.05
N SER A 144 2.75 -8.19 -2.95
CA SER A 144 3.88 -7.63 -3.70
C SER A 144 4.86 -6.85 -2.83
N GLY A 145 4.47 -6.48 -1.60
CA GLY A 145 5.32 -5.74 -0.69
C GLY A 145 5.59 -4.33 -1.22
N LEU A 146 4.55 -3.51 -1.31
CA LEU A 146 4.65 -2.09 -1.66
C LEU A 146 4.76 -1.23 -0.40
N PRO A 147 5.35 -0.03 -0.49
CA PRO A 147 5.32 0.94 0.59
C PRO A 147 3.90 1.42 0.85
N PHE A 148 3.61 1.72 2.09
CA PHE A 148 2.36 2.36 2.49
C PHE A 148 2.54 3.17 3.77
N GLU A 149 1.63 4.10 3.98
CA GLU A 149 1.45 4.80 5.26
C GLU A 149 0.24 4.23 5.98
N VAL A 150 0.39 4.01 7.28
CA VAL A 150 -0.71 3.60 8.16
C VAL A 150 -1.16 4.78 9.00
N LEU A 151 -2.46 5.03 8.99
CA LEU A 151 -3.16 5.94 9.90
C LEU A 151 -4.06 5.10 10.80
N HIS A 152 -3.81 5.14 12.10
CA HIS A 152 -4.46 4.26 13.06
C HIS A 152 -5.15 5.05 14.17
N THR A 153 -6.40 4.71 14.44
CA THR A 153 -7.19 5.14 15.61
C THR A 153 -7.80 3.90 16.28
N PRO A 154 -8.30 3.99 17.52
CA PRO A 154 -8.94 2.84 18.17
C PRO A 154 -10.06 2.18 17.35
N GLU A 155 -10.79 2.97 16.55
CA GLU A 155 -11.96 2.50 15.80
C GLU A 155 -11.67 2.19 14.34
N ARG A 156 -10.52 2.61 13.80
CA ARG A 156 -10.20 2.47 12.36
C ARG A 156 -8.73 2.36 12.10
N ILE A 157 -8.40 1.58 11.07
CA ILE A 157 -7.09 1.60 10.45
C ILE A 157 -7.21 1.98 8.97
N GLY A 158 -6.31 2.85 8.51
CA GLY A 158 -6.18 3.26 7.13
C GLY A 158 -4.82 2.88 6.57
N PHE A 159 -4.78 2.31 5.37
CA PHE A 159 -3.57 2.11 4.58
C PHE A 159 -3.64 3.04 3.39
N ALA A 160 -2.72 3.99 3.31
CA ALA A 160 -2.49 4.81 2.13
C ALA A 160 -1.34 4.17 1.32
N TYR A 161 -1.68 3.55 0.21
CA TYR A 161 -0.71 2.87 -0.64
C TYR A 161 -0.03 3.83 -1.61
N ASN A 162 1.16 3.47 -2.04
CA ASN A 162 1.95 4.28 -2.96
C ASN A 162 1.26 4.53 -4.32
N TYR A 163 0.30 3.70 -4.72
CA TYR A 163 -0.47 3.83 -5.96
C TYR A 163 -1.66 4.82 -5.87
N THR A 164 -1.55 5.87 -5.07
CA THR A 164 -2.55 6.93 -4.91
C THR A 164 -3.94 6.38 -4.51
N THR A 165 -3.95 5.30 -3.76
CA THR A 165 -5.18 4.64 -3.29
C THR A 165 -5.13 4.40 -1.79
N SER A 166 -6.28 4.24 -1.18
CA SER A 166 -6.37 3.99 0.26
C SER A 166 -7.42 2.95 0.60
N ARG A 167 -7.19 2.27 1.70
CA ARG A 167 -8.10 1.30 2.29
C ARG A 167 -8.42 1.73 3.71
N ARG A 168 -9.69 1.79 4.07
CA ARG A 168 -10.16 2.21 5.41
C ARG A 168 -11.00 1.10 6.00
N ILE A 169 -10.61 0.61 7.17
CA ILE A 169 -11.18 -0.58 7.78
C ILE A 169 -11.65 -0.25 9.19
N PRO A 170 -12.93 -0.50 9.52
CA PRO A 170 -13.42 -0.35 10.88
C PRO A 170 -12.85 -1.44 11.79
N ILE A 171 -12.50 -1.07 13.02
CA ILE A 171 -12.03 -1.98 14.07
C ILE A 171 -13.14 -2.11 15.10
N GLY A 172 -13.53 -3.33 15.45
CA GLY A 172 -14.53 -3.58 16.48
C GLY A 172 -14.81 -5.04 16.71
N LYS A 173 -15.15 -5.38 17.95
CA LYS A 173 -15.50 -6.76 18.32
C LYS A 173 -16.83 -7.17 17.66
N GLY A 174 -16.83 -8.34 17.02
CA GLY A 174 -18.03 -8.94 16.43
C GLY A 174 -18.47 -8.29 15.11
N LEU A 175 -17.72 -7.36 14.54
CA LEU A 175 -17.98 -6.85 13.21
C LEU A 175 -17.89 -7.99 12.18
N LYS A 176 -18.79 -7.95 11.21
CA LYS A 176 -18.81 -8.89 10.07
C LYS A 176 -18.91 -8.09 8.77
N VAL A 177 -18.32 -8.62 7.72
CA VAL A 177 -18.52 -8.08 6.38
C VAL A 177 -20.00 -8.27 6.01
N ASP A 178 -20.61 -7.20 5.50
CA ASP A 178 -21.97 -7.25 5.00
C ASP A 178 -22.05 -8.25 3.82
N PRO A 179 -22.91 -9.27 3.88
CA PRO A 179 -23.09 -10.25 2.81
C PRO A 179 -23.59 -9.63 1.51
N ASP A 180 -24.26 -8.48 1.57
CA ASP A 180 -24.80 -7.77 0.42
C ASP A 180 -23.91 -6.62 -0.07
N ALA A 181 -22.73 -6.45 0.54
CA ALA A 181 -21.78 -5.44 0.12
C ALA A 181 -21.37 -5.62 -1.36
N PRO A 182 -21.25 -4.54 -2.13
CA PRO A 182 -20.79 -4.62 -3.51
C PRO A 182 -19.33 -5.09 -3.57
N ARG A 183 -18.98 -5.80 -4.63
CA ARG A 183 -17.58 -6.19 -4.92
C ARG A 183 -16.75 -4.96 -5.25
N ARG A 184 -15.48 -5.00 -4.85
CA ARG A 184 -14.50 -3.92 -5.06
C ARG A 184 -13.09 -4.50 -5.18
N TYR A 185 -12.15 -3.72 -5.69
CA TYR A 185 -10.73 -4.11 -5.74
C TYR A 185 -10.14 -4.44 -4.36
N PHE A 186 -10.46 -3.66 -3.33
CA PHE A 186 -10.06 -3.90 -1.95
C PHE A 186 -11.12 -4.66 -1.14
N GLY A 187 -12.19 -5.12 -1.77
CA GLY A 187 -13.28 -5.81 -1.13
C GLY A 187 -13.99 -5.00 -0.04
N SER A 188 -14.65 -5.71 0.83
CA SER A 188 -15.20 -5.20 2.10
C SER A 188 -14.46 -5.86 3.25
N ALA A 189 -14.01 -5.08 4.21
CA ALA A 189 -13.16 -5.54 5.29
C ALA A 189 -13.63 -5.05 6.65
N VAL A 190 -13.42 -5.88 7.67
CA VAL A 190 -13.59 -5.54 9.09
C VAL A 190 -12.38 -6.03 9.88
N ALA A 191 -12.09 -5.40 11.00
CA ALA A 191 -10.96 -5.76 11.84
C ALA A 191 -11.35 -5.92 13.30
N HIS A 192 -10.57 -6.72 14.03
CA HIS A 192 -10.63 -6.85 15.48
C HIS A 192 -9.25 -7.19 16.05
N TRP A 193 -9.06 -6.92 17.33
CA TRP A 193 -7.84 -7.24 18.03
C TRP A 193 -7.88 -8.64 18.66
N GLU A 194 -6.81 -9.41 18.46
CA GLU A 194 -6.48 -10.63 19.20
C GLU A 194 -5.14 -10.39 19.93
N GLY A 195 -5.23 -10.00 21.20
CA GLY A 195 -4.04 -9.53 21.93
C GLY A 195 -3.43 -8.30 21.26
N ASP A 196 -2.18 -8.42 20.80
CA ASP A 196 -1.44 -7.39 20.08
C ASP A 196 -1.45 -7.60 18.55
N THR A 197 -2.24 -8.54 18.07
CA THR A 197 -2.43 -8.81 16.63
C THR A 197 -3.73 -8.19 16.15
N LEU A 198 -3.67 -7.35 15.13
CA LEU A 198 -4.86 -6.88 14.41
C LEU A 198 -5.21 -7.89 13.32
N VAL A 199 -6.38 -8.48 13.42
CA VAL A 199 -6.92 -9.42 12.44
C VAL A 199 -7.90 -8.69 11.54
N ILE A 200 -7.66 -8.74 10.22
CA ILE A 200 -8.53 -8.15 9.21
C ILE A 200 -9.12 -9.26 8.36
N ALA A 201 -10.44 -9.34 8.29
CA ALA A 201 -11.16 -10.25 7.40
C ALA A 201 -11.71 -9.46 6.21
N THR A 202 -11.38 -9.92 4.99
CA THR A 202 -11.79 -9.29 3.74
C THR A 202 -12.49 -10.30 2.84
N SER A 203 -13.59 -9.89 2.25
CA SER A 203 -14.30 -10.62 1.20
C SER A 203 -14.92 -9.64 0.20
N LYS A 204 -15.75 -10.12 -0.74
CA LYS A 204 -16.37 -9.26 -1.77
C LYS A 204 -15.34 -8.57 -2.67
N LEU A 205 -14.28 -9.29 -2.99
CA LEU A 205 -13.26 -8.86 -3.94
C LEU A 205 -13.79 -9.00 -5.37
N PHE A 206 -13.34 -8.14 -6.27
CA PHE A 206 -13.40 -8.43 -7.70
C PHE A 206 -12.54 -9.66 -8.00
N ASP A 207 -12.88 -10.37 -9.05
CA ASP A 207 -12.19 -11.58 -9.48
C ASP A 207 -11.49 -11.38 -10.84
N SER A 208 -10.77 -12.40 -11.29
CA SER A 208 -10.06 -12.38 -12.56
C SER A 208 -10.95 -12.26 -13.80
N SER A 209 -12.29 -12.38 -13.66
CA SER A 209 -13.25 -12.12 -14.74
C SER A 209 -13.64 -10.64 -14.83
N HIS A 210 -13.27 -9.83 -13.84
CA HIS A 210 -13.52 -8.40 -13.79
C HIS A 210 -12.20 -7.65 -13.95
N ASP A 211 -12.06 -6.92 -15.04
CA ASP A 211 -10.84 -6.14 -15.37
C ASP A 211 -9.53 -6.94 -15.23
N SER A 212 -9.61 -8.25 -15.36
CA SER A 212 -8.46 -9.16 -15.24
C SER A 212 -7.68 -9.06 -13.93
N VAL A 213 -8.34 -8.79 -12.79
CA VAL A 213 -7.67 -8.71 -11.48
C VAL A 213 -6.86 -9.98 -11.20
N TRP A 214 -5.59 -9.79 -10.88
CA TRP A 214 -4.65 -10.85 -10.56
C TRP A 214 -4.37 -10.90 -9.05
N LEU A 215 -4.13 -12.10 -8.54
CA LEU A 215 -3.74 -12.31 -7.15
C LEU A 215 -2.39 -11.67 -6.83
N ASP A 216 -1.48 -11.71 -7.81
CA ASP A 216 -0.11 -11.19 -7.72
C ASP A 216 0.41 -10.72 -9.10
N GLU A 217 1.69 -10.36 -9.17
CA GLU A 217 2.32 -9.91 -10.42
C GLU A 217 2.65 -11.07 -11.39
N ASN A 218 2.47 -12.32 -10.97
CA ASN A 218 2.73 -13.50 -11.80
C ASN A 218 1.49 -13.93 -12.63
N GLY A 219 0.36 -13.29 -12.42
CA GLY A 219 -0.89 -13.61 -13.10
C GLY A 219 -1.73 -14.66 -12.39
N ASP A 220 -1.43 -14.92 -11.12
CA ASP A 220 -2.18 -15.88 -10.32
C ASP A 220 -3.65 -15.46 -10.20
N PRO A 221 -4.60 -16.42 -10.41
CA PRO A 221 -6.00 -16.07 -10.55
C PRO A 221 -6.70 -15.85 -9.21
N THR A 222 -7.77 -15.05 -9.25
CA THR A 222 -8.75 -14.92 -8.16
C THR A 222 -10.15 -15.24 -8.66
N SER A 223 -11.01 -15.76 -7.78
CA SER A 223 -12.42 -15.98 -8.05
C SER A 223 -13.33 -15.12 -7.17
N ASN A 224 -14.62 -15.19 -7.47
CA ASN A 224 -15.63 -14.53 -6.64
C ASN A 224 -15.81 -15.17 -5.26
N GLU A 225 -15.14 -16.29 -5.00
CA GLU A 225 -15.10 -16.99 -3.71
C GLU A 225 -13.87 -16.59 -2.88
N THR A 226 -12.96 -15.79 -3.44
CA THR A 226 -11.76 -15.33 -2.75
C THR A 226 -12.10 -14.59 -1.46
N SER A 227 -11.48 -15.02 -0.38
CA SER A 227 -11.48 -14.33 0.91
C SER A 227 -10.07 -14.27 1.49
N VAL A 228 -9.82 -13.26 2.30
CA VAL A 228 -8.48 -12.98 2.83
C VAL A 228 -8.56 -12.72 4.33
N ILE A 229 -7.67 -13.35 5.08
CA ILE A 229 -7.38 -13.04 6.47
C ILE A 229 -5.97 -12.47 6.56
N GLU A 230 -5.86 -11.29 7.11
CA GLU A 230 -4.60 -10.60 7.38
C GLU A 230 -4.38 -10.56 8.89
N ARG A 231 -3.18 -10.91 9.34
CA ARG A 231 -2.77 -10.82 10.74
C ARG A 231 -1.57 -9.88 10.82
N TRP A 232 -1.83 -8.70 11.30
CA TRP A 232 -0.84 -7.64 11.39
C TRP A 232 -0.29 -7.54 12.80
N THR A 233 1.04 -7.50 12.92
CA THR A 233 1.76 -7.28 14.17
C THR A 233 2.84 -6.24 14.00
N ARG A 234 3.14 -5.51 15.08
CA ARG A 234 4.30 -4.63 15.18
C ARG A 234 5.16 -5.15 16.33
N PRO A 235 6.10 -6.09 16.06
CA PRO A 235 6.86 -6.73 17.12
C PRO A 235 7.79 -5.77 17.88
N ASP A 236 8.23 -4.71 17.21
CA ASP A 236 9.04 -3.63 17.78
C ASP A 236 8.80 -2.32 17.02
N PHE A 237 9.51 -1.25 17.39
CA PHE A 237 9.38 0.05 16.77
C PHE A 237 9.66 0.03 15.27
N HIS A 238 10.62 -0.79 14.81
CA HIS A 238 11.16 -0.76 13.46
C HIS A 238 10.50 -1.73 12.49
N HIS A 239 9.75 -2.73 12.98
CA HIS A 239 9.21 -3.79 12.14
C HIS A 239 7.68 -3.81 12.15
N PHE A 240 7.11 -4.04 10.98
CA PHE A 240 5.70 -4.30 10.79
C PHE A 240 5.54 -5.58 9.97
N ARG A 241 4.76 -6.53 10.46
CA ARG A 241 4.71 -7.89 9.93
C ARG A 241 3.28 -8.29 9.60
N LEU A 242 3.10 -8.85 8.43
CA LEU A 242 1.87 -9.44 7.95
C LEU A 242 2.02 -10.95 7.80
N GLU A 243 1.09 -11.70 8.37
CA GLU A 243 0.76 -13.06 7.95
C GLU A 243 -0.57 -13.01 7.20
N MET A 244 -0.57 -13.46 5.96
CA MET A 244 -1.77 -13.47 5.13
C MET A 244 -2.17 -14.90 4.78
N THR A 245 -3.48 -15.14 4.80
CA THR A 245 -4.10 -16.36 4.33
C THR A 245 -5.14 -15.99 3.27
N VAL A 246 -4.95 -16.48 2.05
CA VAL A 246 -5.89 -16.32 0.95
C VAL A 246 -6.60 -17.66 0.74
N THR A 247 -7.92 -17.66 0.80
CA THR A 247 -8.75 -18.84 0.54
C THR A 247 -9.55 -18.59 -0.74
N ASP A 248 -9.35 -19.47 -1.71
CA ASP A 248 -10.10 -19.50 -2.96
C ASP A 248 -10.25 -20.97 -3.41
N PRO A 249 -11.32 -21.66 -3.02
CA PRO A 249 -11.47 -23.09 -3.27
C PRO A 249 -11.66 -23.44 -4.76
N LYS A 250 -11.98 -22.46 -5.60
CA LYS A 250 -12.08 -22.66 -7.04
C LYS A 250 -10.70 -22.85 -7.67
N TYR A 251 -9.71 -22.07 -7.24
CA TYR A 251 -8.41 -22.01 -7.90
C TYR A 251 -7.27 -22.65 -7.09
N PHE A 252 -7.43 -22.78 -5.77
CA PHE A 252 -6.41 -23.39 -4.92
C PHE A 252 -6.97 -24.57 -4.11
N SER A 253 -6.23 -25.69 -4.07
CA SER A 253 -6.60 -26.90 -3.34
C SER A 253 -6.49 -26.74 -1.81
N GLU A 254 -5.72 -25.75 -1.36
CA GLU A 254 -5.57 -25.34 0.03
C GLU A 254 -5.32 -23.85 0.13
N PRO A 255 -5.54 -23.20 1.30
CA PRO A 255 -5.29 -21.78 1.46
C PRO A 255 -3.84 -21.40 1.19
N VAL A 256 -3.62 -20.38 0.38
CA VAL A 256 -2.31 -19.77 0.12
C VAL A 256 -1.92 -18.93 1.33
N LYS A 257 -0.74 -19.21 1.91
CA LYS A 257 -0.22 -18.51 3.08
C LYS A 257 1.13 -17.91 2.78
N TYR A 258 1.35 -16.69 3.24
CA TYR A 258 2.65 -16.04 3.11
C TYR A 258 2.87 -15.00 4.21
N VAL A 259 4.13 -14.62 4.38
CA VAL A 259 4.57 -13.61 5.34
C VAL A 259 5.25 -12.48 4.59
N ARG A 260 4.99 -11.25 5.01
CA ARG A 260 5.69 -10.06 4.53
C ARG A 260 6.10 -9.20 5.70
N VAL A 261 7.23 -8.53 5.55
CA VAL A 261 7.81 -7.64 6.57
C VAL A 261 8.08 -6.29 5.95
N TRP A 262 7.78 -5.27 6.70
CA TRP A 262 8.14 -3.89 6.39
C TRP A 262 8.99 -3.33 7.50
N ALA A 263 9.91 -2.44 7.14
CA ALA A 263 10.67 -1.61 8.07
C ALA A 263 10.08 -0.21 8.15
N ALA A 264 10.13 0.40 9.32
CA ALA A 264 9.77 1.80 9.49
C ALA A 264 10.64 2.68 8.60
N ALA A 265 10.03 3.63 7.91
CA ALA A 265 10.79 4.64 7.17
C ALA A 265 11.61 5.50 8.16
N PRO A 266 12.77 6.02 7.76
CA PRO A 266 13.53 6.98 8.56
C PRO A 266 12.67 8.19 8.94
N GLU A 267 12.92 8.76 10.12
CA GLU A 267 12.18 9.92 10.60
C GLU A 267 12.22 11.09 9.59
N GLY A 268 11.10 11.76 9.42
CA GLY A 268 10.94 12.87 8.46
C GLY A 268 10.84 12.44 7.00
N ARG A 269 10.86 11.14 6.69
CA ARG A 269 10.69 10.61 5.34
C ARG A 269 9.24 10.17 5.14
N GLY A 270 8.50 10.93 4.36
CA GLY A 270 7.15 10.57 3.91
C GLY A 270 7.12 9.46 2.86
N GLN A 271 5.92 9.17 2.40
CA GLN A 271 5.70 8.32 1.23
C GLN A 271 6.01 9.10 -0.05
N ALA A 272 6.61 8.43 -1.03
CA ALA A 272 6.82 9.05 -2.35
C ALA A 272 5.47 9.22 -3.05
N GLU A 273 5.30 10.35 -3.73
CA GLU A 273 4.19 10.52 -4.67
C GLU A 273 4.39 9.61 -5.88
N TYR A 274 3.32 8.92 -6.26
CA TYR A 274 3.31 8.08 -7.45
C TYR A 274 1.95 8.20 -8.15
N ALA A 275 1.99 8.68 -9.38
CA ALA A 275 0.83 8.78 -10.26
C ALA A 275 1.01 7.79 -11.41
N CYS A 276 0.24 6.69 -11.39
CA CYS A 276 0.43 5.58 -12.31
C CYS A 276 0.29 5.99 -13.78
N ASN A 277 -0.75 6.76 -14.11
CA ASN A 277 -1.01 7.15 -15.50
C ASN A 277 0.10 8.06 -16.04
N GLU A 278 0.55 9.01 -15.25
CA GLU A 278 1.59 9.98 -15.62
C GLU A 278 2.98 9.33 -15.68
N ALA A 279 3.22 8.32 -14.83
CA ALA A 279 4.49 7.60 -14.78
C ALA A 279 4.58 6.44 -15.80
N ASN A 280 3.46 6.02 -16.39
CA ASN A 280 3.41 4.86 -17.26
C ASN A 280 3.76 5.19 -18.72
N LEU A 281 5.04 5.44 -18.98
CA LEU A 281 5.55 5.72 -20.31
C LEU A 281 5.59 4.49 -21.23
N ALA A 282 5.42 3.29 -20.70
CA ALA A 282 5.53 2.04 -21.42
C ALA A 282 4.17 1.43 -21.83
N ILE A 283 3.06 2.13 -21.60
CA ILE A 283 1.71 1.58 -21.83
C ILE A 283 1.50 1.04 -23.25
N GLY A 284 2.11 1.65 -24.26
CA GLY A 284 2.05 1.19 -25.65
C GLY A 284 2.85 -0.09 -25.94
N ASN A 285 3.69 -0.54 -25.02
CA ASN A 285 4.56 -1.71 -25.15
C ASN A 285 4.09 -2.89 -24.27
N ILE A 286 3.04 -2.69 -23.51
CA ILE A 286 2.50 -3.70 -22.59
C ILE A 286 1.58 -4.64 -23.37
N GLY A 287 1.77 -5.94 -23.18
CA GLY A 287 0.98 -6.96 -23.84
C GLY A 287 0.85 -8.23 -23.00
N PRO A 288 0.12 -9.24 -23.48
CA PRO A 288 -0.06 -10.51 -22.78
C PRO A 288 1.26 -11.14 -22.37
N GLY A 289 1.31 -11.71 -21.18
CA GLY A 289 2.50 -12.36 -20.64
C GLY A 289 3.57 -11.40 -20.09
N ALA A 290 3.32 -10.10 -20.08
CA ALA A 290 4.31 -9.10 -19.67
C ALA A 290 4.73 -9.16 -18.19
N GLY A 291 4.04 -9.93 -17.36
CA GLY A 291 4.22 -9.93 -15.91
C GLY A 291 4.86 -11.18 -15.31
N VAL A 292 5.17 -12.21 -16.11
CA VAL A 292 5.74 -13.45 -15.56
C VAL A 292 7.08 -13.17 -14.88
N ILE A 293 7.18 -13.54 -13.61
CA ILE A 293 8.36 -13.34 -12.80
C ILE A 293 9.03 -14.71 -12.57
N GLY A 294 10.22 -14.88 -13.12
CA GLY A 294 11.03 -16.07 -12.92
C GLY A 294 11.59 -16.21 -11.50
N PRO A 295 12.15 -17.40 -11.16
CA PRO A 295 12.79 -17.65 -9.87
C PRO A 295 13.97 -16.73 -9.57
N ASP A 296 14.62 -16.22 -10.59
CA ASP A 296 15.73 -15.26 -10.54
C ASP A 296 15.28 -13.80 -10.44
N GLY A 297 13.97 -13.55 -10.42
CA GLY A 297 13.40 -12.21 -10.42
C GLY A 297 13.34 -11.55 -11.80
N SER A 298 13.75 -12.25 -12.86
CA SER A 298 13.62 -11.76 -14.24
C SER A 298 12.14 -11.61 -14.60
N ARG A 299 11.84 -10.59 -15.40
CA ARG A 299 10.49 -10.35 -15.92
C ARG A 299 10.43 -10.58 -17.41
N GLY A 300 9.41 -11.29 -17.85
CA GLY A 300 9.15 -11.57 -19.27
C GLY A 300 8.55 -10.38 -20.01
N TYR A 301 9.16 -9.20 -19.93
CA TYR A 301 8.76 -8.05 -20.75
C TYR A 301 9.25 -8.26 -22.18
N GLY A 302 8.50 -9.00 -22.97
CA GLY A 302 8.72 -9.14 -24.40
C GLY A 302 7.71 -8.33 -25.21
N LYS A 303 7.97 -8.15 -26.52
CA LYS A 303 6.91 -7.70 -27.43
C LYS A 303 5.75 -8.69 -27.31
N PRO A 304 4.50 -8.23 -27.12
CA PRO A 304 3.38 -9.14 -27.01
C PRO A 304 3.30 -10.03 -28.24
N ALA A 305 3.24 -11.33 -28.01
CA ALA A 305 2.88 -12.25 -29.09
C ALA A 305 1.45 -11.93 -29.54
N PRO A 306 1.14 -12.01 -30.83
CA PRO A 306 -0.24 -11.89 -31.28
C PRO A 306 -1.11 -12.88 -30.52
N LEU A 307 -2.22 -12.40 -29.97
CA LEU A 307 -3.18 -13.28 -29.32
C LEU A 307 -3.65 -14.33 -30.30
N PRO A 308 -3.69 -15.62 -29.93
CA PRO A 308 -4.32 -16.63 -30.74
C PRO A 308 -5.81 -16.28 -30.92
N ALA A 309 -6.38 -16.64 -32.04
CA ALA A 309 -7.79 -16.36 -32.37
C ALA A 309 -8.77 -16.93 -31.34
N GLN A 310 -8.32 -17.95 -30.59
CA GLN A 310 -9.02 -18.52 -29.44
C GLN A 310 -7.99 -19.06 -28.46
N PRO A 311 -8.31 -19.13 -27.15
CA PRO A 311 -7.41 -19.71 -26.16
C PRO A 311 -6.98 -21.12 -26.57
N PRO A 312 -5.69 -21.47 -26.45
CA PRO A 312 -5.22 -22.82 -26.66
C PRO A 312 -5.95 -23.80 -25.70
N GLY A 313 -6.17 -25.02 -26.17
CA GLY A 313 -6.71 -26.07 -25.30
C GLY A 313 -5.74 -26.44 -24.16
N PRO A 314 -6.23 -27.18 -23.14
CA PRO A 314 -5.43 -27.59 -21.99
C PRO A 314 -4.17 -28.35 -22.38
N GLU A 315 -4.22 -29.13 -23.45
CA GLU A 315 -3.12 -29.92 -24.01
C GLU A 315 -1.93 -29.07 -24.45
N ALA A 316 -2.15 -27.83 -24.86
CA ALA A 316 -1.08 -26.91 -25.26
C ALA A 316 -0.19 -26.49 -24.07
N TYR A 317 -0.65 -26.71 -22.85
CA TYR A 317 0.02 -26.35 -21.62
C TYR A 317 0.47 -27.56 -20.81
N GLY A 318 0.36 -28.77 -21.37
CA GLY A 318 0.74 -30.00 -20.68
C GLY A 318 -0.14 -30.35 -19.50
N LEU A 319 -1.42 -29.98 -19.56
CA LEU A 319 -2.44 -30.25 -18.52
C LEU A 319 -3.30 -31.45 -18.90
#